data_511aa5177187cd87e505cb1387c5f5fa
#
_entry.id   511aa5177187cd87e505cb1387c5f5fa
#
_cell.length_a   1.000
_cell.length_b   1.000
_cell.length_c   1.000
_cell.angle_alpha   90.00
_cell.angle_beta   90.00
_cell.angle_gamma   90.00
#
_symmetry.space_group_name_H-M   'P 1'
#
loop_
_entity.id
_entity.type
_entity.pdbx_description
1 polymer ?
#
loop_
_entity_poly.entity_id
_entity_poly.type
_entity_poly.pdbx_seq_one_letter_code
_entity_poly.pdbx_strand_id
1 'polypeptide(L)'
;MSKTKKILAILLAISLIFAFAACTKSNTDTQSDDTAKKELKNVTLCLDWTPNTNHTGFYVALQQGYYKDAGLNVKIVQPPENGATEACSAGQAQFAIDAQDTIASAFTSDTPMQVTAVAALIQHNTSCIMSKKGEGMDTPKGLVGKTYLTWDSPIELAMMENVVKADGGDWSKVKRIPNTVTDEAQDVKQNPDHAIWVFDGWGGVNAQVNHVEVDKFFFKDLNPTFDYYTPILIANNDLIKNDPDTVKAFLSATKKGYEYAIKNPEKAAQMLIDGDDTGSLKGSEELVKASQKYMADQYIADAPKWGYIDPARWNAFYNWLGEAKIVDEKIPENTGFTNDYLA
;
A
#
# COMPACT_ATOMS: atom_id res chain seq x y z
N MET A 1 30.59 -35.03 56.27
CA MET A 1 31.25 -36.33 56.05
C MET A 1 31.14 -36.61 54.56
N SER A 2 32.26 -36.43 53.87
CA SER A 2 33.18 -37.47 53.42
C SER A 2 32.62 -38.19 52.19
N LYS A 3 33.20 -38.32 51.13
CA LYS A 3 34.57 -38.28 50.60
C LYS A 3 34.46 -38.62 49.12
N THR A 4 35.06 -37.88 48.30
CA THR A 4 36.32 -38.18 47.59
C THR A 4 36.15 -39.02 46.33
N LYS A 5 36.50 -38.35 45.20
CA LYS A 5 37.79 -38.62 44.48
C LYS A 5 37.72 -39.88 43.61
N LYS A 6 38.21 -39.94 42.42
CA LYS A 6 39.33 -39.34 41.67
C LYS A 6 39.26 -39.94 40.25
N ILE A 7 39.57 -39.17 39.20
CA ILE A 7 40.84 -39.26 38.43
C ILE A 7 40.86 -40.45 37.46
N LEU A 8 41.15 -40.40 36.16
CA LEU A 8 42.27 -39.96 35.35
C LEU A 8 41.92 -40.38 33.91
N ALA A 9 41.93 -39.63 32.93
CA ALA A 9 42.97 -39.29 31.94
C ALA A 9 43.91 -40.46 31.57
N ILE A 10 44.20 -40.62 30.28
CA ILE A 10 45.44 -41.04 29.58
C ILE A 10 45.00 -41.54 28.20
N LEU A 11 45.28 -40.82 27.14
CA LEU A 11 46.46 -40.64 26.32
C LEU A 11 46.73 -41.75 25.29
N LEU A 12 46.76 -41.26 24.05
CA LEU A 12 47.80 -41.48 23.00
C LEU A 12 47.87 -42.91 22.43
N ALA A 13 47.99 -43.16 21.18
CA ALA A 13 48.98 -42.77 20.20
C ALA A 13 48.71 -43.48 18.85
N ILE A 14 48.77 -42.71 17.77
CA ILE A 14 49.65 -42.92 16.59
C ILE A 14 49.74 -44.34 16.00
N SER A 15 49.32 -44.42 14.73
CA SER A 15 50.14 -45.15 13.72
C SER A 15 49.76 -44.71 12.32
N LEU A 16 50.62 -43.98 11.65
CA LEU A 16 50.77 -43.86 10.22
C LEU A 16 51.04 -45.18 9.58
N ILE A 17 50.34 -45.52 8.49
CA ILE A 17 50.90 -46.40 7.44
C ILE A 17 50.54 -45.79 6.09
N PHE A 18 51.63 -45.43 5.40
CA PHE A 18 51.66 -45.13 3.99
C PHE A 18 51.52 -46.43 3.18
N ALA A 19 50.67 -46.39 2.15
CA ALA A 19 50.85 -47.26 1.01
C ALA A 19 50.40 -46.51 -0.27
N PHE A 20 51.40 -46.23 -1.10
CA PHE A 20 51.26 -45.82 -2.49
C PHE A 20 50.75 -46.99 -3.36
N ALA A 21 49.80 -46.77 -4.21
CA ALA A 21 49.70 -47.47 -5.50
C ALA A 21 48.80 -46.65 -6.48
N ALA A 22 49.43 -46.00 -7.40
CA ALA A 22 49.31 -46.02 -8.86
C ALA A 22 47.92 -45.87 -9.52
N CYS A 23 47.84 -44.76 -10.23
CA CYS A 23 47.15 -44.43 -11.50
C CYS A 23 46.18 -45.44 -12.10
N THR A 24 44.94 -44.97 -12.26
CA THR A 24 44.23 -45.17 -13.53
C THR A 24 43.36 -43.91 -13.82
N LYS A 25 43.62 -43.25 -14.94
CA LYS A 25 42.82 -42.17 -15.49
C LYS A 25 41.42 -42.73 -15.85
N SER A 26 40.41 -42.15 -15.22
CA SER A 26 39.06 -42.15 -15.77
C SER A 26 38.60 -40.71 -15.71
N ASN A 27 38.52 -40.08 -16.87
CA ASN A 27 37.83 -38.80 -17.08
C ASN A 27 36.35 -39.06 -16.81
N THR A 28 35.87 -38.60 -15.70
CA THR A 28 34.44 -38.32 -15.50
C THR A 28 34.38 -36.84 -15.16
N ASP A 29 34.03 -36.03 -16.14
CA ASP A 29 33.61 -34.66 -15.92
C ASP A 29 32.39 -34.66 -15.01
N THR A 30 32.68 -34.58 -13.71
CA THR A 30 31.66 -34.19 -12.75
C THR A 30 31.63 -32.67 -12.79
N GLN A 31 30.81 -32.14 -13.68
CA GLN A 31 30.38 -30.75 -13.61
C GLN A 31 29.74 -30.59 -12.24
N SER A 32 30.49 -30.09 -11.29
CA SER A 32 29.94 -29.58 -10.02
C SER A 32 29.05 -28.39 -10.40
N ASP A 33 27.77 -28.66 -10.43
CA ASP A 33 26.74 -27.65 -10.50
C ASP A 33 26.74 -26.91 -9.14
N ASP A 34 27.75 -26.06 -8.98
CA ASP A 34 27.91 -25.19 -7.83
C ASP A 34 27.01 -23.94 -8.07
N THR A 35 25.70 -24.19 -8.21
CA THR A 35 24.71 -23.13 -8.04
C THR A 35 24.69 -22.78 -6.56
N ALA A 36 25.65 -21.97 -6.14
CA ALA A 36 25.60 -21.27 -4.88
C ALA A 36 24.22 -20.60 -4.79
N LYS A 37 23.36 -21.12 -3.92
CA LYS A 37 22.03 -20.60 -3.68
C LYS A 37 22.21 -19.16 -3.23
N LYS A 38 22.02 -18.19 -4.15
CA LYS A 38 22.17 -16.76 -3.84
C LYS A 38 21.28 -16.46 -2.64
N GLU A 39 21.86 -16.02 -1.54
CA GLU A 39 21.11 -15.67 -0.35
C GLU A 39 20.12 -14.54 -0.68
N LEU A 40 18.84 -14.77 -0.36
CA LEU A 40 17.78 -13.79 -0.63
C LEU A 40 17.90 -12.64 0.35
N LYS A 41 17.77 -11.41 -0.15
CA LYS A 41 17.75 -10.22 0.69
C LYS A 41 16.39 -10.06 1.35
N ASN A 42 16.36 -9.93 2.68
CA ASN A 42 15.13 -9.69 3.43
C ASN A 42 14.60 -8.27 3.19
N VAL A 43 13.32 -8.16 2.88
CA VAL A 43 12.59 -6.91 2.67
C VAL A 43 11.26 -6.98 3.39
N THR A 44 10.94 -5.97 4.18
CA THR A 44 9.64 -5.82 4.82
C THR A 44 8.82 -4.75 4.09
N LEU A 45 7.59 -5.10 3.71
CA LEU A 45 6.56 -4.20 3.22
C LEU A 45 5.50 -4.02 4.31
N CYS A 46 5.31 -2.80 4.78
CA CYS A 46 4.24 -2.44 5.72
C CYS A 46 3.01 -1.95 4.94
N LEU A 47 1.86 -2.57 5.19
CA LEU A 47 0.58 -2.12 4.63
C LEU A 47 0.08 -0.86 5.36
N ASP A 48 -0.83 -0.12 4.74
CA ASP A 48 -1.55 1.02 5.33
C ASP A 48 -2.77 0.59 6.15
N TRP A 49 -3.34 -0.56 5.80
CA TRP A 49 -4.57 -1.10 6.39
C TRP A 49 -4.58 -2.63 6.31
N THR A 50 -5.67 -3.24 6.79
CA THR A 50 -5.91 -4.67 6.55
C THR A 50 -5.87 -4.99 5.05
N PRO A 51 -5.48 -6.23 4.66
CA PRO A 51 -5.42 -6.62 3.25
C PRO A 51 -6.69 -6.28 2.49
N ASN A 52 -6.53 -5.64 1.34
CA ASN A 52 -7.59 -5.28 0.42
C ASN A 52 -7.06 -5.23 -1.01
N THR A 53 -7.91 -4.91 -1.97
CA THR A 53 -7.55 -4.98 -3.39
C THR A 53 -6.51 -3.95 -3.87
N ASN A 54 -6.24 -2.90 -3.09
CA ASN A 54 -5.07 -2.05 -3.37
C ASN A 54 -3.76 -2.84 -3.26
N HIS A 55 -3.73 -3.89 -2.44
CA HIS A 55 -2.53 -4.67 -2.12
C HIS A 55 -2.34 -5.90 -3.02
N THR A 56 -3.29 -6.23 -3.89
CA THR A 56 -3.31 -7.49 -4.66
C THR A 56 -2.01 -7.75 -5.40
N GLY A 57 -1.39 -6.73 -6.02
CA GLY A 57 -0.16 -6.91 -6.79
C GLY A 57 1.01 -7.43 -5.95
N PHE A 58 1.09 -7.06 -4.66
CA PHE A 58 2.12 -7.55 -3.74
C PHE A 58 1.92 -9.02 -3.39
N TYR A 59 0.69 -9.43 -3.10
CA TYR A 59 0.34 -10.83 -2.81
C TYR A 59 0.55 -11.72 -4.03
N VAL A 60 0.19 -11.24 -5.22
CA VAL A 60 0.49 -11.94 -6.49
C VAL A 60 2.00 -12.07 -6.68
N ALA A 61 2.78 -11.00 -6.51
CA ALA A 61 4.23 -11.05 -6.67
C ALA A 61 4.89 -12.03 -5.69
N LEU A 62 4.37 -12.11 -4.46
CA LEU A 62 4.83 -13.04 -3.45
C LEU A 62 4.54 -14.50 -3.84
N GLN A 63 3.29 -14.82 -4.19
CA GLN A 63 2.85 -16.19 -4.48
C GLN A 63 3.36 -16.70 -5.83
N GLN A 64 3.48 -15.82 -6.84
CA GLN A 64 4.08 -16.17 -8.14
C GLN A 64 5.61 -16.28 -8.08
N GLY A 65 6.23 -15.98 -6.93
CA GLY A 65 7.67 -16.06 -6.76
C GLY A 65 8.47 -14.92 -7.39
N TYR A 66 7.83 -13.87 -7.91
CA TYR A 66 8.52 -12.76 -8.60
C TYR A 66 9.54 -12.06 -7.71
N TYR A 67 9.28 -11.96 -6.40
CA TYR A 67 10.26 -11.44 -5.45
C TYR A 67 11.46 -12.36 -5.29
N LYS A 68 11.24 -13.68 -5.19
CA LYS A 68 12.33 -14.66 -5.08
C LYS A 68 13.21 -14.65 -6.32
N ASP A 69 12.59 -14.57 -7.50
CA ASP A 69 13.30 -14.47 -8.79
C ASP A 69 14.13 -13.19 -8.88
N ALA A 70 13.67 -12.11 -8.22
CA ALA A 70 14.41 -10.87 -8.08
C ALA A 70 15.48 -10.88 -6.95
N GLY A 71 15.67 -12.02 -6.27
CA GLY A 71 16.65 -12.18 -5.17
C GLY A 71 16.17 -11.64 -3.82
N LEU A 72 14.85 -11.48 -3.65
CA LEU A 72 14.25 -10.89 -2.45
C LEU A 72 13.42 -11.92 -1.68
N ASN A 73 13.51 -11.86 -0.33
CA ASN A 73 12.62 -12.52 0.60
C ASN A 73 11.71 -11.47 1.22
N VAL A 74 10.53 -11.28 0.63
CA VAL A 74 9.59 -10.22 1.03
C VAL A 74 8.64 -10.74 2.11
N LYS A 75 8.51 -9.97 3.18
CA LYS A 75 7.50 -10.14 4.23
C LYS A 75 6.53 -8.97 4.19
N ILE A 76 5.24 -9.26 4.10
CA ILE A 76 4.16 -8.27 4.23
C ILE A 76 3.72 -8.24 5.70
N VAL A 77 3.58 -7.04 6.27
CA VAL A 77 3.18 -6.84 7.67
C VAL A 77 2.08 -5.78 7.78
N GLN A 78 1.29 -5.88 8.85
CA GLN A 78 0.28 -4.88 9.19
C GLN A 78 0.92 -3.60 9.74
N PRO A 79 0.27 -2.43 9.61
CA PRO A 79 0.76 -1.20 10.19
C PRO A 79 0.77 -1.29 11.71
N PRO A 80 1.83 -0.77 12.37
CA PRO A 80 1.82 -0.56 13.81
C PRO A 80 0.91 0.62 14.21
N GLU A 81 0.64 0.80 15.48
CA GLU A 81 -0.23 1.87 16.00
C GLU A 81 0.24 3.28 15.59
N ASN A 82 1.54 3.48 15.45
CA ASN A 82 2.13 4.75 15.02
C ASN A 82 2.15 4.98 13.51
N GLY A 83 1.66 4.01 12.71
CA GLY A 83 1.50 4.17 11.27
C GLY A 83 2.59 3.52 10.42
N ALA A 84 2.29 3.37 9.13
CA ALA A 84 3.16 2.72 8.17
C ALA A 84 4.33 3.63 7.74
N THR A 85 4.07 4.92 7.57
CA THR A 85 5.09 5.92 7.21
C THR A 85 6.15 6.04 8.30
N GLU A 86 5.76 6.09 9.58
CA GLU A 86 6.69 6.12 10.71
C GLU A 86 7.55 4.86 10.78
N ALA A 87 6.93 3.68 10.58
CA ALA A 87 7.66 2.42 10.54
C ALA A 87 8.68 2.38 9.40
N CYS A 88 8.33 2.90 8.23
CA CYS A 88 9.22 3.02 7.08
C CYS A 88 10.35 4.03 7.35
N SER A 89 10.02 5.21 7.84
CA SER A 89 11.00 6.25 8.19
C SER A 89 12.02 5.78 9.22
N ALA A 90 11.58 5.01 10.21
CA ALA A 90 12.44 4.42 11.25
C ALA A 90 13.26 3.21 10.77
N GLY A 91 13.12 2.77 9.52
CA GLY A 91 13.82 1.60 8.97
C GLY A 91 13.28 0.25 9.46
N GLN A 92 12.15 0.21 10.15
CA GLN A 92 11.49 -1.04 10.58
C GLN A 92 10.86 -1.77 9.39
N ALA A 93 10.46 -1.02 8.36
CA ALA A 93 10.09 -1.53 7.06
C ALA A 93 10.92 -0.84 5.97
N GLN A 94 11.28 -1.56 4.91
CA GLN A 94 11.99 -1.02 3.75
C GLN A 94 11.05 -0.24 2.84
N PHE A 95 9.81 -0.72 2.76
CA PHE A 95 8.74 -0.10 2.00
C PHE A 95 7.47 -0.05 2.86
N ALA A 96 6.63 0.94 2.59
CA ALA A 96 5.30 1.01 3.18
C ALA A 96 4.28 1.55 2.18
N ILE A 97 3.01 1.31 2.47
CA ILE A 97 1.91 1.90 1.73
C ILE A 97 1.36 3.05 2.57
N ASP A 98 1.07 4.15 1.90
CA ASP A 98 0.42 5.32 2.50
C ASP A 98 -0.27 6.14 1.39
N ALA A 99 -0.70 7.35 1.68
CA ALA A 99 -1.35 8.23 0.74
C ALA A 99 -0.61 9.58 0.63
N GLN A 100 -0.72 10.24 -0.53
CA GLN A 100 -0.03 11.51 -0.77
C GLN A 100 -0.44 12.60 0.23
N ASP A 101 -1.69 12.63 0.63
CA ASP A 101 -2.21 13.58 1.63
C ASP A 101 -1.63 13.30 3.03
N THR A 102 -1.58 12.04 3.44
CA THR A 102 -1.06 11.64 4.75
C THR A 102 0.42 11.97 4.90
N ILE A 103 1.24 11.67 3.87
CA ILE A 103 2.68 11.94 3.94
C ILE A 103 3.04 13.43 3.77
N ALA A 104 2.09 14.32 3.50
CA ALA A 104 2.37 15.76 3.44
C ALA A 104 3.04 16.26 4.73
N SER A 105 2.59 15.78 5.89
CA SER A 105 3.17 16.08 7.20
C SER A 105 4.63 15.62 7.35
N ALA A 106 5.03 14.57 6.62
CA ALA A 106 6.40 14.07 6.64
C ALA A 106 7.42 15.09 6.09
N PHE A 107 6.96 16.06 5.28
CA PHE A 107 7.82 17.07 4.63
C PHE A 107 7.74 18.45 5.30
N THR A 108 6.73 18.68 6.14
CA THR A 108 6.45 20.00 6.76
C THR A 108 6.71 20.02 8.25
N SER A 109 7.07 18.91 8.87
CA SER A 109 7.42 18.86 10.29
C SER A 109 8.84 19.33 10.55
N ASP A 110 9.12 19.83 11.77
CA ASP A 110 10.48 20.20 12.23
C ASP A 110 11.49 19.03 12.12
N THR A 111 11.00 17.82 12.11
CA THR A 111 11.80 16.59 11.92
C THR A 111 11.25 15.82 10.74
N PRO A 112 11.69 16.13 9.51
CA PRO A 112 11.17 15.47 8.30
C PRO A 112 11.38 13.95 8.34
N MET A 113 10.34 13.20 7.99
CA MET A 113 10.43 11.75 7.90
C MET A 113 11.27 11.33 6.70
N GLN A 114 12.00 10.23 6.86
CA GLN A 114 12.96 9.73 5.87
C GLN A 114 12.27 8.77 4.90
N VAL A 115 11.32 9.28 4.12
CA VAL A 115 10.54 8.51 3.14
C VAL A 115 10.43 9.25 1.80
N THR A 116 10.30 8.48 0.72
CA THR A 116 10.05 8.98 -0.63
C THR A 116 9.06 8.05 -1.34
N ALA A 117 8.03 8.61 -1.97
CA ALA A 117 7.11 7.87 -2.81
C ALA A 117 7.83 7.37 -4.08
N VAL A 118 7.76 6.07 -4.33
CA VAL A 118 8.46 5.40 -5.44
C VAL A 118 7.51 4.78 -6.45
N ALA A 119 6.22 4.70 -6.15
CA ALA A 119 5.18 4.29 -7.11
C ALA A 119 3.79 4.72 -6.64
N ALA A 120 2.91 5.07 -7.58
CA ALA A 120 1.47 5.12 -7.38
C ALA A 120 0.87 3.72 -7.55
N LEU A 121 0.06 3.25 -6.58
CA LEU A 121 -0.56 1.92 -6.68
C LEU A 121 -1.73 1.92 -7.64
N ILE A 122 -2.51 3.00 -7.65
CA ILE A 122 -3.56 3.32 -8.62
C ILE A 122 -3.33 4.71 -9.19
N GLN A 123 -3.85 4.96 -10.38
CA GLN A 123 -3.52 6.20 -11.08
C GLN A 123 -4.44 7.36 -10.76
N HIS A 124 -5.71 7.11 -10.49
CA HIS A 124 -6.68 8.16 -10.17
C HIS A 124 -7.28 7.95 -8.79
N ASN A 125 -7.56 9.05 -8.11
CA ASN A 125 -8.23 9.00 -6.83
C ASN A 125 -9.66 8.47 -6.98
N THR A 126 -9.95 7.32 -6.38
CA THR A 126 -11.27 6.70 -6.38
C THR A 126 -12.13 7.14 -5.20
N SER A 127 -11.68 8.14 -4.42
CA SER A 127 -12.44 8.67 -3.29
C SER A 127 -13.72 9.34 -3.75
N CYS A 128 -14.81 9.03 -3.08
CA CYS A 128 -16.10 9.66 -3.30
C CYS A 128 -16.87 9.79 -1.98
N ILE A 129 -17.84 10.67 -1.96
CA ILE A 129 -18.86 10.68 -0.92
C ILE A 129 -20.00 9.81 -1.38
N MET A 130 -20.38 8.87 -0.55
CA MET A 130 -21.48 7.94 -0.77
C MET A 130 -22.63 8.26 0.19
N SER A 131 -23.86 8.21 -0.31
CA SER A 131 -25.08 8.38 0.46
C SER A 131 -26.19 7.49 -0.09
N LYS A 132 -27.29 7.35 0.64
CA LYS A 132 -28.46 6.61 0.14
C LYS A 132 -29.04 7.32 -1.09
N LYS A 133 -29.37 6.54 -2.12
CA LYS A 133 -29.94 7.05 -3.37
C LYS A 133 -31.27 7.76 -3.15
N GLY A 134 -31.40 8.92 -3.81
CA GLY A 134 -32.63 9.69 -3.85
C GLY A 134 -32.87 10.58 -2.63
N GLU A 135 -31.90 10.69 -1.72
CA GLU A 135 -32.01 11.56 -0.53
C GLU A 135 -31.46 12.99 -0.78
N GLY A 136 -31.11 13.31 -2.03
CA GLY A 136 -30.68 14.64 -2.46
C GLY A 136 -29.24 14.98 -2.11
N MET A 137 -28.39 13.97 -1.91
CA MET A 137 -26.95 14.11 -1.63
C MET A 137 -26.09 13.61 -2.81
N ASP A 138 -26.60 13.71 -4.02
CA ASP A 138 -25.93 13.39 -5.27
C ASP A 138 -24.91 14.45 -5.70
N THR A 139 -24.90 15.61 -5.04
CA THR A 139 -23.92 16.69 -5.20
C THR A 139 -23.46 17.21 -3.84
N PRO A 140 -22.28 17.89 -3.76
CA PRO A 140 -21.76 18.41 -2.49
C PRO A 140 -22.72 19.34 -1.74
N LYS A 141 -23.44 20.19 -2.45
CA LYS A 141 -24.40 21.11 -1.85
C LYS A 141 -25.58 20.38 -1.20
N GLY A 142 -25.91 19.16 -1.65
CA GLY A 142 -26.94 18.31 -1.06
C GLY A 142 -26.66 17.91 0.37
N LEU A 143 -25.41 18.03 0.85
CA LEU A 143 -25.02 17.76 2.24
C LEU A 143 -25.51 18.82 3.23
N VAL A 144 -25.97 19.99 2.77
CA VAL A 144 -26.46 21.06 3.65
C VAL A 144 -27.67 20.59 4.46
N GLY A 145 -27.53 20.60 5.79
CA GLY A 145 -28.54 20.10 6.73
C GLY A 145 -28.51 18.58 6.96
N LYS A 146 -27.66 17.85 6.24
CA LYS A 146 -27.44 16.40 6.38
C LYS A 146 -26.26 16.11 7.32
N THR A 147 -25.99 14.84 7.55
CA THR A 147 -24.96 14.38 8.46
C THR A 147 -23.80 13.76 7.67
N TYR A 148 -22.60 14.34 7.82
CA TYR A 148 -21.37 13.80 7.25
C TYR A 148 -20.58 13.06 8.33
N LEU A 149 -20.19 11.81 8.05
CA LEU A 149 -19.34 10.99 8.90
C LEU A 149 -17.88 11.30 8.59
N THR A 150 -17.18 11.94 9.53
CA THR A 150 -15.83 12.50 9.35
C THR A 150 -14.78 11.75 10.15
N TRP A 151 -13.55 11.66 9.62
CA TRP A 151 -12.36 11.28 10.38
C TRP A 151 -11.75 12.46 11.14
N ASP A 152 -12.30 13.67 10.96
CA ASP A 152 -11.85 14.93 11.57
C ASP A 152 -10.41 15.31 11.21
N SER A 153 -9.96 14.87 10.03
CA SER A 153 -8.66 15.23 9.45
C SER A 153 -8.72 16.66 8.87
N PRO A 154 -7.72 17.52 9.12
CA PRO A 154 -7.70 18.88 8.56
C PRO A 154 -7.80 18.91 7.04
N ILE A 155 -7.12 17.98 6.34
CA ILE A 155 -7.13 17.88 4.87
C ILE A 155 -8.52 17.45 4.39
N GLU A 156 -9.09 16.41 4.98
CA GLU A 156 -10.44 15.95 4.68
C GLU A 156 -11.47 17.07 4.80
N LEU A 157 -11.47 17.76 5.95
CA LEU A 157 -12.42 18.84 6.23
C LEU A 157 -12.28 20.00 5.25
N ALA A 158 -11.04 20.36 4.89
CA ALA A 158 -10.78 21.41 3.92
C ALA A 158 -11.22 21.02 2.50
N MET A 159 -11.02 19.77 2.10
CA MET A 159 -11.52 19.27 0.81
C MET A 159 -13.05 19.28 0.77
N MET A 160 -13.72 18.81 1.83
CA MET A 160 -15.17 18.81 1.94
C MET A 160 -15.73 20.23 1.90
N GLU A 161 -15.13 21.15 2.67
CA GLU A 161 -15.52 22.56 2.65
C GLU A 161 -15.36 23.19 1.26
N ASN A 162 -14.25 22.87 0.56
CA ASN A 162 -13.98 23.37 -0.78
C ASN A 162 -15.07 22.92 -1.76
N VAL A 163 -15.38 21.62 -1.82
CA VAL A 163 -16.35 21.11 -2.79
C VAL A 163 -17.78 21.56 -2.47
N VAL A 164 -18.17 21.62 -1.18
CA VAL A 164 -19.49 22.10 -0.78
C VAL A 164 -19.68 23.58 -1.13
N LYS A 165 -18.68 24.44 -0.84
CA LYS A 165 -18.71 25.86 -1.18
C LYS A 165 -18.69 26.09 -2.69
N ALA A 166 -17.89 25.34 -3.44
CA ALA A 166 -17.80 25.43 -4.89
C ALA A 166 -19.15 25.11 -5.58
N ASP A 167 -19.92 24.19 -5.02
CA ASP A 167 -21.28 23.83 -5.48
C ASP A 167 -22.38 24.78 -4.92
N GLY A 168 -21.99 25.85 -4.22
CA GLY A 168 -22.92 26.86 -3.66
C GLY A 168 -23.62 26.44 -2.38
N GLY A 169 -23.08 25.43 -1.67
CA GLY A 169 -23.56 25.00 -0.37
C GLY A 169 -22.92 25.78 0.79
N ASP A 170 -23.55 25.70 1.94
CA ASP A 170 -23.06 26.28 3.21
C ASP A 170 -22.49 25.17 4.10
N TRP A 171 -21.16 25.02 4.10
CA TRP A 171 -20.44 24.02 4.89
C TRP A 171 -20.75 24.08 6.38
N SER A 172 -20.99 25.28 6.93
CA SER A 172 -21.31 25.45 8.35
C SER A 172 -22.63 24.78 8.77
N LYS A 173 -23.48 24.47 7.81
CA LYS A 173 -24.76 23.77 8.04
C LYS A 173 -24.70 22.26 7.80
N VAL A 174 -23.56 21.72 7.40
CA VAL A 174 -23.34 20.26 7.36
C VAL A 174 -23.07 19.78 8.77
N LYS A 175 -23.87 18.83 9.25
CA LYS A 175 -23.63 18.21 10.56
C LYS A 175 -22.48 17.23 10.41
N ARG A 176 -21.54 17.23 11.36
CA ARG A 176 -20.38 16.34 11.39
C ARG A 176 -20.41 15.49 12.62
N ILE A 177 -20.25 14.18 12.44
CA ILE A 177 -20.10 13.22 13.53
C ILE A 177 -18.90 12.31 13.26
N PRO A 178 -18.20 11.81 14.29
CA PRO A 178 -17.07 10.91 14.10
C PRO A 178 -17.48 9.66 13.32
N ASN A 179 -16.67 9.28 12.33
CA ASN A 179 -16.85 8.03 11.60
C ASN A 179 -16.37 6.84 12.45
N THR A 180 -17.31 6.03 12.91
CA THR A 180 -17.07 4.76 13.63
C THR A 180 -17.68 3.57 12.89
N VAL A 181 -18.06 3.79 11.62
CA VAL A 181 -18.76 2.81 10.80
C VAL A 181 -17.78 1.77 10.27
N THR A 182 -18.16 0.52 10.33
CA THR A 182 -17.40 -0.64 9.80
C THR A 182 -18.02 -1.24 8.54
N ASP A 183 -19.29 -0.88 8.23
CA ASP A 183 -20.00 -1.26 7.00
C ASP A 183 -20.77 -0.04 6.49
N GLU A 184 -20.11 0.69 5.59
CA GLU A 184 -20.60 1.97 5.04
C GLU A 184 -21.89 1.77 4.25
N ALA A 185 -22.03 0.66 3.54
CA ALA A 185 -23.22 0.36 2.75
C ALA A 185 -24.45 0.15 3.65
N GLN A 186 -24.29 -0.55 4.77
CA GLN A 186 -25.37 -0.73 5.75
C GLN A 186 -25.70 0.56 6.48
N ASP A 187 -24.69 1.38 6.80
CA ASP A 187 -24.93 2.66 7.48
C ASP A 187 -25.81 3.56 6.64
N VAL A 188 -25.43 3.85 5.39
CA VAL A 188 -26.22 4.75 4.52
C VAL A 188 -27.60 4.19 4.18
N LYS A 189 -27.77 2.85 4.19
CA LYS A 189 -29.08 2.21 4.01
C LYS A 189 -30.01 2.46 5.19
N GLN A 190 -29.46 2.41 6.41
CA GLN A 190 -30.23 2.54 7.65
C GLN A 190 -30.43 4.00 8.06
N ASN A 191 -29.50 4.87 7.70
CA ASN A 191 -29.47 6.29 8.05
C ASN A 191 -29.54 7.15 6.78
N PRO A 192 -30.75 7.46 6.27
CA PRO A 192 -30.91 8.12 4.96
C PRO A 192 -30.33 9.53 4.86
N ASP A 193 -30.02 10.18 5.99
CA ASP A 193 -29.40 11.52 6.03
C ASP A 193 -27.87 11.45 6.20
N HIS A 194 -27.28 10.25 6.23
CA HIS A 194 -25.84 10.07 6.32
C HIS A 194 -25.15 10.13 4.96
N ALA A 195 -24.01 10.80 4.94
CA ALA A 195 -23.03 10.75 3.86
C ALA A 195 -21.66 10.35 4.42
N ILE A 196 -20.93 9.53 3.70
CA ILE A 196 -19.69 8.96 4.15
C ILE A 196 -18.64 8.97 3.03
N TRP A 197 -17.39 9.30 3.37
CA TRP A 197 -16.26 9.16 2.46
C TRP A 197 -15.87 7.69 2.31
N VAL A 198 -15.84 7.21 1.08
CA VAL A 198 -15.40 5.86 0.73
C VAL A 198 -14.44 5.89 -0.45
N PHE A 199 -13.66 4.83 -0.61
CA PHE A 199 -12.96 4.52 -1.86
C PHE A 199 -13.86 3.62 -2.69
N ASP A 200 -14.23 4.07 -3.90
CA ASP A 200 -15.27 3.40 -4.71
C ASP A 200 -14.92 1.94 -5.02
N GLY A 201 -13.64 1.64 -5.22
CA GLY A 201 -13.15 0.28 -5.43
C GLY A 201 -13.41 -0.68 -4.27
N TRP A 202 -13.75 -0.17 -3.08
CA TRP A 202 -14.08 -1.00 -1.92
C TRP A 202 -15.48 -0.69 -1.39
N GLY A 203 -15.70 0.48 -0.80
CA GLY A 203 -17.00 0.85 -0.21
C GLY A 203 -18.13 0.97 -1.23
N GLY A 204 -17.86 1.55 -2.40
CA GLY A 204 -18.83 1.61 -3.49
C GLY A 204 -19.15 0.25 -4.08
N VAL A 205 -18.14 -0.61 -4.25
CA VAL A 205 -18.33 -2.01 -4.68
C VAL A 205 -19.07 -2.81 -3.61
N ASN A 206 -18.78 -2.56 -2.32
CA ASN A 206 -19.53 -3.21 -1.23
C ASN A 206 -21.03 -2.88 -1.29
N ALA A 207 -21.38 -1.62 -1.54
CA ALA A 207 -22.78 -1.24 -1.75
C ALA A 207 -23.42 -1.99 -2.93
N GLN A 208 -22.68 -2.12 -4.04
CA GLN A 208 -23.15 -2.87 -5.22
C GLN A 208 -23.38 -4.35 -4.92
N VAL A 209 -22.42 -5.03 -4.28
CA VAL A 209 -22.51 -6.46 -3.92
C VAL A 209 -23.68 -6.72 -2.96
N ASN A 210 -23.92 -5.80 -2.04
CA ASN A 210 -25.03 -5.89 -1.07
C ASN A 210 -26.36 -5.33 -1.58
N HIS A 211 -26.45 -4.97 -2.87
CA HIS A 211 -27.66 -4.41 -3.51
C HIS A 211 -28.20 -3.17 -2.78
N VAL A 212 -27.30 -2.31 -2.28
CA VAL A 212 -27.65 -1.02 -1.70
C VAL A 212 -27.56 0.04 -2.80
N GLU A 213 -28.68 0.68 -3.12
CA GLU A 213 -28.67 1.78 -4.08
C GLU A 213 -28.15 3.06 -3.43
N VAL A 214 -27.10 3.64 -4.03
CA VAL A 214 -26.39 4.81 -3.51
C VAL A 214 -26.25 5.89 -4.56
N ASP A 215 -26.22 7.14 -4.13
CA ASP A 215 -25.72 8.28 -4.88
C ASP A 215 -24.25 8.52 -4.49
N LYS A 216 -23.44 8.96 -5.45
CA LYS A 216 -22.00 9.22 -5.23
C LYS A 216 -21.56 10.45 -6.02
N PHE A 217 -20.63 11.22 -5.45
CA PHE A 217 -19.87 12.21 -6.20
C PHE A 217 -18.37 12.05 -5.89
N PHE A 218 -17.55 12.13 -6.94
CA PHE A 218 -16.10 11.89 -6.85
C PHE A 218 -15.36 13.20 -6.73
N PHE A 219 -14.36 13.26 -5.86
CA PHE A 219 -13.56 14.47 -5.65
C PHE A 219 -12.80 14.90 -6.89
N LYS A 220 -12.19 13.95 -7.62
CA LYS A 220 -11.48 14.23 -8.87
C LYS A 220 -12.32 14.86 -9.97
N ASP A 221 -13.62 14.57 -9.99
CA ASP A 221 -14.56 15.10 -10.99
C ASP A 221 -15.00 16.51 -10.64
N LEU A 222 -14.96 16.89 -9.36
CA LEU A 222 -15.32 18.20 -8.86
C LEU A 222 -14.17 19.20 -8.92
N ASN A 223 -12.96 18.74 -8.63
CA ASN A 223 -11.75 19.54 -8.65
C ASN A 223 -10.55 18.65 -9.07
N PRO A 224 -9.95 18.88 -10.25
CA PRO A 224 -8.82 18.09 -10.73
C PRO A 224 -7.63 18.01 -9.75
N THR A 225 -7.48 19.02 -8.88
CA THR A 225 -6.45 19.01 -7.83
C THR A 225 -6.65 17.87 -6.82
N PHE A 226 -7.89 17.42 -6.66
CA PHE A 226 -8.24 16.32 -5.76
C PHE A 226 -8.08 14.93 -6.40
N ASP A 227 -7.51 14.86 -7.60
CA ASP A 227 -7.04 13.61 -8.21
C ASP A 227 -5.60 13.29 -7.76
N TYR A 228 -5.33 13.46 -6.47
CA TYR A 228 -4.04 13.15 -5.85
C TYR A 228 -3.86 11.63 -5.68
N TYR A 229 -2.62 11.19 -5.47
CA TYR A 229 -2.29 9.76 -5.41
C TYR A 229 -2.62 9.14 -4.04
N THR A 230 -3.55 8.21 -4.04
CA THR A 230 -3.95 7.43 -2.87
C THR A 230 -4.49 6.05 -3.28
N PRO A 231 -3.83 4.90 -2.94
CA PRO A 231 -2.58 4.84 -2.19
C PRO A 231 -1.30 4.94 -3.04
N ILE A 232 -0.18 5.17 -2.35
CA ILE A 232 1.17 5.19 -2.90
C ILE A 232 2.07 4.18 -2.18
N LEU A 233 3.14 3.76 -2.84
CA LEU A 233 4.22 3.01 -2.25
C LEU A 233 5.36 3.96 -1.90
N ILE A 234 5.76 4.00 -0.64
CA ILE A 234 6.90 4.75 -0.15
C ILE A 234 8.07 3.82 0.17
N ALA A 235 9.29 4.33 0.07
CA ALA A 235 10.51 3.64 0.45
C ALA A 235 11.30 4.46 1.45
N ASN A 236 12.05 3.79 2.34
CA ASN A 236 12.97 4.43 3.26
C ASN A 236 14.12 5.10 2.50
N ASN A 237 14.47 6.35 2.85
CA ASN A 237 15.48 7.14 2.16
C ASN A 237 16.89 6.55 2.28
N ASP A 238 17.22 5.90 3.40
CA ASP A 238 18.52 5.23 3.55
C ASP A 238 18.61 4.00 2.63
N LEU A 239 17.51 3.26 2.43
CA LEU A 239 17.46 2.20 1.44
C LEU A 239 17.68 2.74 0.03
N ILE A 240 16.97 3.80 -0.35
CA ILE A 240 17.10 4.45 -1.66
C ILE A 240 18.56 4.86 -1.91
N LYS A 241 19.20 5.46 -0.92
CA LYS A 241 20.56 5.96 -1.00
C LYS A 241 21.62 4.87 -1.03
N ASN A 242 21.48 3.87 -0.17
CA ASN A 242 22.54 2.89 0.09
C ASN A 242 22.39 1.60 -0.74
N ASP A 243 21.18 1.31 -1.23
CA ASP A 243 20.85 0.07 -1.92
C ASP A 243 19.74 0.26 -2.98
N PRO A 244 19.95 1.12 -3.97
CA PRO A 244 18.98 1.41 -5.02
C PRO A 244 18.63 0.19 -5.88
N ASP A 245 19.51 -0.81 -5.95
CA ASP A 245 19.26 -2.04 -6.70
C ASP A 245 18.15 -2.88 -6.04
N THR A 246 18.08 -2.89 -4.71
CA THR A 246 16.95 -3.52 -4.00
C THR A 246 15.65 -2.79 -4.29
N VAL A 247 15.64 -1.46 -4.36
CA VAL A 247 14.45 -0.68 -4.72
C VAL A 247 13.98 -1.05 -6.13
N LYS A 248 14.87 -1.08 -7.12
CA LYS A 248 14.55 -1.47 -8.51
C LYS A 248 14.04 -2.91 -8.60
N ALA A 249 14.69 -3.84 -7.92
CA ALA A 249 14.31 -5.25 -7.90
C ALA A 249 12.91 -5.44 -7.31
N PHE A 250 12.62 -4.76 -6.19
CA PHE A 250 11.31 -4.79 -5.54
C PHE A 250 10.22 -4.22 -6.45
N LEU A 251 10.43 -3.02 -7.00
CA LEU A 251 9.46 -2.36 -7.89
C LEU A 251 9.21 -3.18 -9.17
N SER A 252 10.26 -3.75 -9.77
CA SER A 252 10.12 -4.59 -10.96
C SER A 252 9.30 -5.86 -10.69
N ALA A 253 9.52 -6.52 -9.56
CA ALA A 253 8.74 -7.69 -9.15
C ALA A 253 7.28 -7.31 -8.81
N THR A 254 7.08 -6.21 -8.10
CA THR A 254 5.75 -5.67 -7.75
C THR A 254 4.95 -5.32 -9.00
N LYS A 255 5.56 -4.62 -9.95
CA LYS A 255 4.94 -4.30 -11.26
C LYS A 255 4.39 -5.56 -11.96
N LYS A 256 5.18 -6.65 -12.01
CA LYS A 256 4.71 -7.92 -12.58
C LYS A 256 3.48 -8.45 -11.85
N GLY A 257 3.41 -8.26 -10.53
CA GLY A 257 2.25 -8.64 -9.73
C GLY A 257 1.00 -7.85 -10.11
N TYR A 258 1.09 -6.53 -10.25
CA TYR A 258 -0.03 -5.70 -10.70
C TYR A 258 -0.41 -5.97 -12.15
N GLU A 259 0.55 -6.13 -13.07
CA GLU A 259 0.28 -6.50 -14.46
C GLU A 259 -0.40 -7.89 -14.58
N TYR A 260 -0.06 -8.83 -13.71
CA TYR A 260 -0.76 -10.10 -13.60
C TYR A 260 -2.20 -9.91 -13.11
N ALA A 261 -2.40 -9.09 -12.06
CA ALA A 261 -3.71 -8.81 -11.48
C ALA A 261 -4.66 -8.13 -12.47
N ILE A 262 -4.14 -7.24 -13.32
CA ILE A 262 -4.89 -6.63 -14.43
C ILE A 262 -5.38 -7.69 -15.43
N LYS A 263 -4.50 -8.59 -15.82
CA LYS A 263 -4.80 -9.61 -16.85
C LYS A 263 -5.64 -10.77 -16.32
N ASN A 264 -5.59 -11.03 -15.02
CA ASN A 264 -6.20 -12.20 -14.38
C ASN A 264 -6.90 -11.82 -13.08
N PRO A 265 -7.89 -10.90 -13.08
CA PRO A 265 -8.45 -10.33 -11.87
C PRO A 265 -9.04 -11.38 -10.92
N GLU A 266 -9.74 -12.39 -11.41
CA GLU A 266 -10.32 -13.45 -10.57
C GLU A 266 -9.27 -14.30 -9.85
N LYS A 267 -8.18 -14.67 -10.58
CA LYS A 267 -7.08 -15.42 -9.96
C LYS A 267 -6.31 -14.58 -8.96
N ALA A 268 -6.11 -13.30 -9.27
CA ALA A 268 -5.44 -12.36 -8.40
C ALA A 268 -6.24 -12.10 -7.11
N ALA A 269 -7.57 -11.99 -7.21
CA ALA A 269 -8.45 -11.91 -6.05
C ALA A 269 -8.29 -13.15 -5.15
N GLN A 270 -8.24 -14.35 -5.74
CA GLN A 270 -8.03 -15.57 -4.97
C GLN A 270 -6.66 -15.60 -4.30
N MET A 271 -5.60 -15.14 -4.98
CA MET A 271 -4.27 -15.03 -4.38
C MET A 271 -4.24 -14.03 -3.22
N LEU A 272 -4.96 -12.92 -3.30
CA LEU A 272 -5.10 -11.99 -2.17
C LEU A 272 -5.78 -12.67 -0.99
N ILE A 273 -6.90 -13.37 -1.22
CA ILE A 273 -7.65 -14.09 -0.18
C ILE A 273 -6.77 -15.18 0.47
N ASP A 274 -6.10 -16.00 -0.35
CA ASP A 274 -5.24 -17.10 0.13
C ASP A 274 -3.98 -16.59 0.85
N GLY A 275 -3.54 -15.38 0.54
CA GLY A 275 -2.37 -14.75 1.15
C GLY A 275 -2.68 -13.93 2.40
N ASP A 276 -3.94 -13.69 2.72
CA ASP A 276 -4.34 -12.96 3.92
C ASP A 276 -4.20 -13.84 5.17
N ASP A 277 -3.08 -13.71 5.85
CA ASP A 277 -2.79 -14.40 7.11
C ASP A 277 -3.49 -13.77 8.34
N THR A 278 -4.11 -12.60 8.18
CA THR A 278 -4.88 -11.93 9.22
C THR A 278 -6.30 -12.48 9.34
N GLY A 279 -6.82 -13.09 8.28
CA GLY A 279 -8.19 -13.56 8.17
C GLY A 279 -9.23 -12.44 8.02
N SER A 280 -8.79 -11.21 7.72
CA SER A 280 -9.66 -10.03 7.57
C SER A 280 -10.60 -10.13 6.36
N LEU A 281 -10.21 -10.89 5.33
CA LEU A 281 -11.00 -11.09 4.12
C LEU A 281 -11.97 -12.27 4.20
N LYS A 282 -11.94 -13.02 5.30
CA LYS A 282 -12.82 -14.18 5.46
C LYS A 282 -14.29 -13.76 5.50
N GLY A 283 -15.09 -14.34 4.61
CA GLY A 283 -16.51 -14.01 4.46
C GLY A 283 -16.77 -12.81 3.54
N SER A 284 -15.73 -12.21 2.96
CA SER A 284 -15.81 -11.08 2.03
C SER A 284 -15.37 -11.45 0.61
N GLU A 285 -15.34 -12.74 0.26
CA GLU A 285 -14.79 -13.26 -0.99
C GLU A 285 -15.50 -12.67 -2.23
N GLU A 286 -16.82 -12.45 -2.16
CA GLU A 286 -17.57 -11.82 -3.26
C GLU A 286 -17.17 -10.36 -3.44
N LEU A 287 -17.03 -9.61 -2.33
CA LEU A 287 -16.55 -8.25 -2.35
C LEU A 287 -15.13 -8.18 -2.96
N VAL A 288 -14.21 -9.03 -2.48
CA VAL A 288 -12.83 -9.05 -2.97
C VAL A 288 -12.78 -9.31 -4.48
N LYS A 289 -13.55 -10.27 -5.01
CA LYS A 289 -13.61 -10.58 -6.44
C LYS A 289 -14.20 -9.42 -7.26
N ALA A 290 -15.29 -8.84 -6.78
CA ALA A 290 -15.92 -7.70 -7.45
C ALA A 290 -15.01 -6.46 -7.43
N SER A 291 -14.41 -6.16 -6.28
CA SER A 291 -13.46 -5.08 -6.10
C SER A 291 -12.20 -5.28 -6.97
N GLN A 292 -11.64 -6.48 -7.02
CA GLN A 292 -10.47 -6.76 -7.88
C GLN A 292 -10.77 -6.55 -9.36
N LYS A 293 -11.97 -6.88 -9.81
CA LYS A 293 -12.40 -6.63 -11.19
C LYS A 293 -12.45 -5.12 -11.47
N TYR A 294 -13.00 -4.33 -10.54
CA TYR A 294 -13.00 -2.86 -10.63
C TYR A 294 -11.57 -2.30 -10.61
N MET A 295 -10.74 -2.77 -9.69
CA MET A 295 -9.38 -2.26 -9.48
C MET A 295 -8.43 -2.57 -10.64
N ALA A 296 -8.68 -3.62 -11.41
CA ALA A 296 -7.85 -3.96 -12.57
C ALA A 296 -7.72 -2.80 -13.56
N ASP A 297 -8.78 -2.00 -13.75
CA ASP A 297 -8.78 -0.84 -14.63
C ASP A 297 -8.14 0.41 -13.96
N GLN A 298 -7.98 0.41 -12.62
CA GLN A 298 -7.46 1.57 -11.88
C GLN A 298 -5.93 1.55 -11.71
N TYR A 299 -5.29 0.37 -11.75
CA TYR A 299 -3.86 0.24 -11.43
C TYR A 299 -2.94 0.97 -12.39
N ILE A 300 -3.25 1.01 -13.68
CA ILE A 300 -2.48 1.71 -14.71
C ILE A 300 -3.30 2.84 -15.32
N ALA A 301 -4.61 2.62 -15.55
CA ALA A 301 -5.53 3.54 -16.21
C ALA A 301 -4.88 4.16 -17.48
N ASP A 302 -4.68 5.46 -17.52
CA ASP A 302 -4.09 6.21 -18.63
C ASP A 302 -2.57 6.48 -18.47
N ALA A 303 -1.95 6.00 -17.40
CA ALA A 303 -0.51 6.19 -17.16
C ALA A 303 0.34 5.36 -18.16
N PRO A 304 1.56 5.82 -18.48
CA PRO A 304 2.45 5.13 -19.41
C PRO A 304 2.91 3.76 -18.90
N LYS A 305 2.88 3.55 -17.58
CA LYS A 305 3.24 2.29 -16.90
C LYS A 305 2.71 2.30 -15.47
N TRP A 306 2.59 1.10 -14.89
CA TRP A 306 2.26 0.98 -13.48
C TRP A 306 3.29 1.72 -12.61
N GLY A 307 2.78 2.39 -11.59
CA GLY A 307 3.59 3.07 -10.59
C GLY A 307 3.99 4.49 -10.95
N TYR A 308 3.77 4.95 -12.19
CA TYR A 308 4.17 6.29 -12.62
C TYR A 308 3.46 7.37 -11.80
N ILE A 309 4.22 8.34 -11.31
CA ILE A 309 3.74 9.52 -10.62
C ILE A 309 3.93 10.72 -11.56
N ASP A 310 2.82 11.35 -11.98
CA ASP A 310 2.86 12.56 -12.77
C ASP A 310 3.29 13.75 -11.90
N PRO A 311 4.39 14.44 -12.22
CA PRO A 311 4.88 15.56 -11.40
C PRO A 311 3.88 16.72 -11.29
N ALA A 312 3.13 17.00 -12.36
CA ALA A 312 2.19 18.12 -12.34
C ALA A 312 1.01 17.83 -11.39
N ARG A 313 0.47 16.62 -11.45
CA ARG A 313 -0.59 16.17 -10.54
C ARG A 313 -0.12 16.13 -9.09
N TRP A 314 1.07 15.57 -8.84
CA TRP A 314 1.68 15.55 -7.50
C TRP A 314 1.82 16.95 -6.92
N ASN A 315 2.41 17.87 -7.66
CA ASN A 315 2.63 19.24 -7.22
C ASN A 315 1.34 20.04 -7.04
N ALA A 316 0.33 19.81 -7.90
CA ALA A 316 -0.96 20.52 -7.82
C ALA A 316 -1.63 20.34 -6.45
N PHE A 317 -1.63 19.13 -5.92
CA PHE A 317 -2.21 18.86 -4.60
C PHE A 317 -1.44 19.55 -3.47
N TYR A 318 -0.11 19.46 -3.46
CA TYR A 318 0.70 20.11 -2.42
C TYR A 318 0.68 21.65 -2.51
N ASN A 319 0.59 22.20 -3.72
CA ASN A 319 0.38 23.64 -3.89
C ASN A 319 -0.97 24.07 -3.28
N TRP A 320 -2.03 23.28 -3.50
CA TRP A 320 -3.33 23.54 -2.91
C TRP A 320 -3.32 23.47 -1.38
N LEU A 321 -2.61 22.53 -0.76
CA LEU A 321 -2.46 22.46 0.70
C LEU A 321 -1.86 23.75 1.27
N GLY A 322 -0.84 24.31 0.60
CA GLY A 322 -0.22 25.58 0.97
C GLY A 322 -1.14 26.77 0.78
N GLU A 323 -1.86 26.86 -0.36
CA GLU A 323 -2.82 27.92 -0.65
C GLU A 323 -4.00 27.92 0.33
N ALA A 324 -4.48 26.74 0.68
CA ALA A 324 -5.55 26.55 1.66
C ALA A 324 -5.07 26.70 3.12
N LYS A 325 -3.75 26.92 3.33
CA LYS A 325 -3.14 27.07 4.68
C LYS A 325 -3.39 25.86 5.59
N ILE A 326 -3.40 24.68 5.00
CA ILE A 326 -3.56 23.41 5.73
C ILE A 326 -2.19 22.94 6.26
N VAL A 327 -1.13 23.29 5.55
CA VAL A 327 0.26 23.11 5.97
C VAL A 327 0.88 24.47 6.27
N ASP A 328 1.73 24.54 7.31
CA ASP A 328 2.34 25.78 7.76
C ASP A 328 3.37 26.35 6.77
N GLU A 329 4.07 25.46 6.08
CA GLU A 329 5.08 25.80 5.08
C GLU A 329 4.72 25.18 3.72
N LYS A 330 5.00 25.96 2.65
CA LYS A 330 4.79 25.45 1.29
C LYS A 330 5.74 24.29 1.01
N ILE A 331 5.20 23.14 0.62
CA ILE A 331 5.99 22.01 0.14
C ILE A 331 6.60 22.37 -1.22
N PRO A 332 7.93 22.34 -1.39
CA PRO A 332 8.56 22.66 -2.67
C PRO A 332 8.14 21.68 -3.77
N GLU A 333 8.14 22.16 -5.03
CA GLU A 333 7.82 21.30 -6.16
C GLU A 333 8.76 20.09 -6.25
N ASN A 334 8.20 18.96 -6.67
CA ASN A 334 8.88 17.67 -6.81
C ASN A 334 9.44 17.11 -5.50
N THR A 335 8.97 17.58 -4.35
CA THR A 335 9.33 17.02 -3.05
C THR A 335 8.60 15.69 -2.83
N GLY A 336 9.31 14.70 -2.31
CA GLY A 336 8.76 13.49 -1.71
C GLY A 336 8.40 12.38 -2.68
N PHE A 337 8.75 12.46 -3.97
CA PHE A 337 8.58 11.35 -4.91
C PHE A 337 9.74 11.22 -5.90
N THR A 338 9.86 10.04 -6.53
CA THR A 338 10.75 9.79 -7.68
C THR A 338 10.19 8.68 -8.56
N ASN A 339 10.43 8.81 -9.88
CA ASN A 339 10.16 7.77 -10.87
C ASN A 339 11.42 7.00 -11.31
N ASP A 340 12.59 7.31 -10.75
CA ASP A 340 13.92 6.85 -11.24
C ASP A 340 14.11 5.33 -11.09
N TYR A 341 13.34 4.68 -10.27
CA TYR A 341 13.44 3.24 -9.95
C TYR A 341 12.38 2.39 -10.67
N LEU A 342 11.45 3.01 -11.40
CA LEU A 342 10.42 2.30 -12.16
C LEU A 342 10.97 1.74 -13.48
N ALA A 343 10.79 0.42 -13.69
CA ALA A 343 11.17 -0.28 -14.92
C ALA A 343 10.21 0.02 -16.09
#